data_dda4ab6f15287d461e21aa542fca336b
#
_entry.id   dda4ab6f15287d461e21aa542fca336b
#
_cell.length_a   1.000
_cell.length_b   1.000
_cell.length_c   1.000
_cell.angle_alpha   90.00
_cell.angle_beta   90.00
_cell.angle_gamma   90.00
#
_symmetry.space_group_name_H-M   'P 1'
#
loop_
_entity.id
_entity.type
_entity.pdbx_description
1 polymer ?
#
loop_
_entity_poly.entity_id
_entity_poly.type
_entity_poly.pdbx_seq_one_letter_code
_entity_poly.pdbx_strand_id
1 'polypeptide(L)'
;MNADDFGYGGGVNRAIAQLHDRGVVTSAGLMVNTPGTAEAVALAAGRPRLSLGLHVNFTNEAQRLVEFDDPAVCRRELQRQFDHVVALTGGLPTHLDSHQHVHRRPGCQPSFRELAQEHALPLRDRAPVTFKGGFYAQWEYGVSQPENVSFDALTRILSTELTRGIYELAVHPGYHDAHAEYVYHRDREWERETLSDPRLPGLLRDQAIELISYRQLKGAVAQLDGGGA
;
A
#
# COMPACT_ATOMS: atom_id res chain seq x y z
N MET A 1 -2.73 5.88 -5.77
CA MET A 1 -2.23 4.49 -5.77
C MET A 1 -1.32 4.32 -4.57
N ASN A 2 -1.56 3.28 -3.76
CA ASN A 2 -0.74 2.93 -2.60
C ASN A 2 0.10 1.70 -2.92
N ALA A 3 1.42 1.81 -2.80
CA ALA A 3 2.32 0.67 -2.99
C ALA A 3 2.55 -0.02 -1.64
N ASP A 4 2.19 -1.29 -1.59
CA ASP A 4 2.41 -2.13 -0.43
C ASP A 4 3.85 -2.65 -0.39
N ASP A 5 4.27 -3.16 0.76
CA ASP A 5 5.56 -3.85 0.97
C ASP A 5 6.81 -2.96 0.82
N PHE A 6 6.72 -1.65 0.95
CA PHE A 6 7.90 -0.79 0.96
C PHE A 6 8.81 -1.15 2.14
N GLY A 7 10.05 -1.51 1.88
CA GLY A 7 10.98 -2.07 2.88
C GLY A 7 11.14 -3.59 2.82
N TYR A 8 10.33 -4.29 2.02
CA TYR A 8 10.47 -5.74 1.89
C TYR A 8 11.86 -6.15 1.40
N GLY A 9 12.35 -5.50 0.33
CA GLY A 9 13.67 -5.72 -0.25
C GLY A 9 14.05 -4.65 -1.27
N GLY A 10 15.32 -4.65 -1.71
CA GLY A 10 15.85 -3.61 -2.59
C GLY A 10 15.16 -3.52 -3.95
N GLY A 11 14.68 -4.64 -4.50
CA GLY A 11 13.92 -4.67 -5.75
C GLY A 11 12.59 -3.94 -5.65
N VAL A 12 11.85 -4.18 -4.54
CA VAL A 12 10.57 -3.51 -4.24
C VAL A 12 10.80 -2.03 -3.96
N ASN A 13 11.80 -1.71 -3.14
CA ASN A 13 12.14 -0.33 -2.78
C ASN A 13 12.42 0.54 -4.00
N ARG A 14 13.26 0.07 -4.91
CA ARG A 14 13.59 0.79 -6.16
C ARG A 14 12.38 1.00 -7.05
N ALA A 15 11.54 -0.03 -7.21
CA ALA A 15 10.34 0.05 -8.05
C ALA A 15 9.36 1.11 -7.52
N ILE A 16 9.08 1.10 -6.22
CA ILE A 16 8.19 2.06 -5.57
C ILE A 16 8.73 3.49 -5.71
N ALA A 17 10.03 3.70 -5.42
CA ALA A 17 10.66 5.00 -5.54
C ALA A 17 10.59 5.56 -6.98
N GLN A 18 10.87 4.73 -7.99
CA GLN A 18 10.81 5.14 -9.39
C GLN A 18 9.39 5.43 -9.87
N LEU A 19 8.40 4.63 -9.46
CA LEU A 19 7.00 4.89 -9.80
C LEU A 19 6.46 6.14 -9.10
N HIS A 20 6.95 6.44 -7.89
CA HIS A 20 6.68 7.71 -7.24
C HIS A 20 7.28 8.89 -8.02
N ASP A 21 8.55 8.80 -8.42
CA ASP A 21 9.24 9.84 -9.21
C ASP A 21 8.53 10.12 -10.56
N ARG A 22 7.84 9.11 -11.11
CA ARG A 22 6.97 9.23 -12.29
C ARG A 22 5.57 9.77 -12.00
N GLY A 23 5.22 9.98 -10.74
CA GLY A 23 3.91 10.48 -10.30
C GLY A 23 2.78 9.45 -10.29
N VAL A 24 3.09 8.15 -10.40
CA VAL A 24 2.09 7.06 -10.39
C VAL A 24 1.78 6.60 -8.96
N VAL A 25 2.81 6.26 -8.19
CA VAL A 25 2.67 5.92 -6.77
C VAL A 25 2.66 7.20 -5.93
N THR A 26 1.60 7.42 -5.18
CA THR A 26 1.43 8.63 -4.34
C THR A 26 1.58 8.35 -2.86
N SER A 27 1.39 7.08 -2.46
CA SER A 27 1.54 6.61 -1.09
C SER A 27 2.20 5.25 -1.08
N ALA A 28 2.87 4.91 0.03
CA ALA A 28 3.45 3.59 0.24
C ALA A 28 3.32 3.16 1.70
N GLY A 29 3.04 1.88 1.91
CA GLY A 29 3.03 1.25 3.22
C GLY A 29 4.42 0.71 3.57
N LEU A 30 5.06 1.25 4.62
CA LEU A 30 6.40 0.86 5.07
C LEU A 30 6.34 -0.34 6.01
N MET A 31 7.04 -1.41 5.66
CA MET A 31 7.38 -2.49 6.58
C MET A 31 8.61 -2.10 7.42
N VAL A 32 8.52 -2.27 8.75
CA VAL A 32 9.57 -1.84 9.70
C VAL A 32 10.40 -2.98 10.28
N ASN A 33 10.12 -4.21 9.89
CA ASN A 33 10.76 -5.43 10.41
C ASN A 33 11.29 -6.35 9.29
N THR A 34 11.73 -5.76 8.19
CA THR A 34 12.22 -6.45 6.99
C THR A 34 13.62 -5.97 6.61
N PRO A 35 14.39 -6.76 5.84
CA PRO A 35 15.77 -6.40 5.49
C PRO A 35 15.92 -5.09 4.73
N GLY A 36 14.93 -4.70 3.93
CA GLY A 36 14.96 -3.48 3.10
C GLY A 36 14.47 -2.22 3.82
N THR A 37 14.06 -2.28 5.10
CA THR A 37 13.48 -1.16 5.85
C THR A 37 14.38 0.09 5.84
N ALA A 38 15.66 -0.07 6.16
CA ALA A 38 16.58 1.08 6.25
C ALA A 38 16.76 1.79 4.89
N GLU A 39 16.87 1.03 3.80
CA GLU A 39 16.92 1.58 2.44
C GLU A 39 15.63 2.30 2.07
N ALA A 40 14.47 1.71 2.40
CA ALA A 40 13.17 2.32 2.15
C ALA A 40 13.02 3.68 2.85
N VAL A 41 13.43 3.77 4.12
CA VAL A 41 13.42 5.03 4.88
C VAL A 41 14.32 6.08 4.22
N ALA A 42 15.53 5.69 3.81
CA ALA A 42 16.45 6.60 3.13
C ALA A 42 15.88 7.11 1.78
N LEU A 43 15.25 6.22 1.01
CA LEU A 43 14.59 6.58 -0.25
C LEU A 43 13.39 7.51 -0.03
N ALA A 44 12.59 7.26 1.02
CA ALA A 44 11.45 8.11 1.38
C ALA A 44 11.89 9.51 1.84
N ALA A 45 12.99 9.62 2.59
CA ALA A 45 13.53 10.90 3.04
C ALA A 45 13.86 11.84 1.88
N GLY A 46 14.31 11.30 0.73
CA GLY A 46 14.54 12.06 -0.50
C GLY A 46 13.26 12.39 -1.30
N ARG A 47 12.08 11.94 -0.84
CA ARG A 47 10.79 12.05 -1.57
C ARG A 47 9.69 12.60 -0.66
N PRO A 48 9.73 13.87 -0.27
CA PRO A 48 8.80 14.44 0.72
C PRO A 48 7.34 14.42 0.27
N ARG A 49 7.07 14.23 -1.02
CA ARG A 49 5.71 14.09 -1.55
C ARG A 49 5.15 12.67 -1.43
N LEU A 50 6.00 11.66 -1.21
CA LEU A 50 5.55 10.29 -0.95
C LEU A 50 4.88 10.24 0.42
N SER A 51 3.62 9.87 0.45
CA SER A 51 2.88 9.65 1.69
C SER A 51 3.28 8.30 2.25
N LEU A 52 3.89 8.29 3.44
CA LEU A 52 4.42 7.07 4.03
C LEU A 52 3.53 6.60 5.18
N GLY A 53 2.88 5.44 5.00
CA GLY A 53 2.08 4.75 6.01
C GLY A 53 2.85 3.65 6.72
N LEU A 54 2.22 3.02 7.70
CA LEU A 54 2.72 1.79 8.31
C LEU A 54 2.02 0.58 7.68
N HIS A 55 2.80 -0.27 7.01
CA HIS A 55 2.38 -1.59 6.51
C HIS A 55 2.75 -2.66 7.54
N VAL A 56 1.81 -2.94 8.44
CA VAL A 56 2.05 -3.85 9.56
C VAL A 56 2.33 -5.25 9.05
N ASN A 57 3.46 -5.82 9.46
CA ASN A 57 3.89 -7.13 9.01
C ASN A 57 3.90 -8.14 10.16
N PHE A 58 2.88 -9.02 10.19
CA PHE A 58 2.73 -10.12 11.13
C PHE A 58 2.94 -11.48 10.48
N THR A 59 3.17 -11.49 9.17
CA THR A 59 3.36 -12.70 8.37
C THR A 59 4.50 -12.49 7.38
N ASN A 60 5.18 -13.56 7.03
CA ASN A 60 6.16 -13.57 5.95
C ASN A 60 5.83 -14.74 5.03
N GLU A 61 5.26 -14.41 3.85
CA GLU A 61 4.75 -15.41 2.91
C GLU A 61 3.83 -16.43 3.60
N ALA A 62 4.25 -17.69 3.71
CA ALA A 62 3.50 -18.75 4.36
C ALA A 62 3.70 -18.83 5.89
N GLN A 63 4.58 -17.96 6.47
CA GLN A 63 4.94 -18.05 7.88
C GLN A 63 4.20 -16.98 8.71
N ARG A 64 3.73 -17.37 9.88
CA ARG A 64 3.33 -16.42 10.93
C ARG A 64 4.58 -15.93 11.66
N LEU A 65 4.75 -14.63 11.73
CA LEU A 65 5.78 -13.98 12.57
C LEU A 65 5.25 -13.66 13.97
N VAL A 66 3.92 -13.60 14.12
CA VAL A 66 3.20 -13.18 15.32
C VAL A 66 1.99 -14.07 15.52
N GLU A 67 1.72 -14.46 16.77
CA GLU A 67 0.46 -15.15 17.14
C GLU A 67 -0.69 -14.14 17.23
N PHE A 68 -1.21 -13.75 16.08
CA PHE A 68 -2.21 -12.69 15.96
C PHE A 68 -3.66 -13.14 16.23
N ASP A 69 -3.87 -14.40 16.59
CA ASP A 69 -5.17 -14.88 17.10
C ASP A 69 -5.37 -14.50 18.59
N ASP A 70 -4.27 -14.14 19.31
CA ASP A 70 -4.32 -13.52 20.63
C ASP A 70 -4.36 -12.00 20.50
N PRO A 71 -5.48 -11.32 20.87
CA PRO A 71 -5.59 -9.87 20.76
C PRO A 71 -4.53 -9.09 21.54
N ALA A 72 -4.06 -9.62 22.67
CA ALA A 72 -3.04 -8.96 23.46
C ALA A 72 -1.65 -9.02 22.79
N VAL A 73 -1.34 -10.13 22.13
CA VAL A 73 -0.13 -10.27 21.32
C VAL A 73 -0.20 -9.35 20.11
N CYS A 74 -1.34 -9.35 19.41
CA CYS A 74 -1.60 -8.47 18.28
C CYS A 74 -1.39 -6.99 18.68
N ARG A 75 -2.01 -6.54 19.77
CA ARG A 75 -1.89 -5.15 20.24
C ARG A 75 -0.45 -4.76 20.58
N ARG A 76 0.29 -5.61 21.30
CA ARG A 76 1.69 -5.33 21.65
C ARG A 76 2.59 -5.20 20.43
N GLU A 77 2.46 -6.13 19.48
CA GLU A 77 3.31 -6.12 18.28
C GLU A 77 2.92 -4.98 17.35
N LEU A 78 1.63 -4.68 17.18
CA LEU A 78 1.16 -3.52 16.44
C LEU A 78 1.75 -2.23 17.00
N GLN A 79 1.69 -2.03 18.33
CA GLN A 79 2.28 -0.87 19.00
C GLN A 79 3.79 -0.82 18.78
N ARG A 80 4.50 -1.94 18.90
CA ARG A 80 5.94 -2.00 18.66
C ARG A 80 6.30 -1.55 17.24
N GLN A 81 5.57 -2.01 16.21
CA GLN A 81 5.82 -1.59 14.83
C GLN A 81 5.46 -0.12 14.61
N PHE A 82 4.40 0.36 15.25
CA PHE A 82 4.03 1.78 15.22
C PHE A 82 5.10 2.68 15.84
N ASP A 83 5.58 2.34 17.03
CA ASP A 83 6.67 3.10 17.68
C ASP A 83 7.94 3.07 16.82
N HIS A 84 8.20 1.94 16.16
CA HIS A 84 9.37 1.79 15.30
C HIS A 84 9.28 2.67 14.05
N VAL A 85 8.11 2.73 13.34
CA VAL A 85 7.99 3.65 12.21
C VAL A 85 8.15 5.10 12.62
N VAL A 86 7.62 5.50 13.79
CA VAL A 86 7.79 6.86 14.32
C VAL A 86 9.26 7.17 14.60
N ALA A 87 9.98 6.24 15.22
CA ALA A 87 11.40 6.41 15.50
C ALA A 87 12.24 6.50 14.21
N LEU A 88 11.93 5.70 13.19
CA LEU A 88 12.67 5.67 11.92
C LEU A 88 12.42 6.91 11.06
N THR A 89 11.20 7.45 11.07
CA THR A 89 10.79 8.53 10.16
C THR A 89 10.74 9.90 10.82
N GLY A 90 10.80 9.96 12.13
CA GLY A 90 10.67 11.18 12.92
C GLY A 90 9.25 11.77 12.96
N GLY A 91 8.23 11.03 12.55
CA GLY A 91 6.85 11.49 12.51
C GLY A 91 5.82 10.36 12.46
N LEU A 92 4.55 10.71 12.62
CA LEU A 92 3.46 9.75 12.51
C LEU A 92 3.33 9.23 11.05
N PRO A 93 3.01 7.95 10.86
CA PRO A 93 2.63 7.44 9.55
C PRO A 93 1.38 8.15 9.04
N THR A 94 1.21 8.25 7.72
CA THR A 94 0.07 8.96 7.11
C THR A 94 -1.20 8.13 7.05
N HIS A 95 -1.07 6.83 7.16
CA HIS A 95 -2.15 5.84 7.16
C HIS A 95 -1.66 4.52 7.76
N LEU A 96 -2.58 3.61 8.00
CA LEU A 96 -2.35 2.29 8.55
C LEU A 96 -2.98 1.23 7.66
N ASP A 97 -2.20 0.23 7.30
CA ASP A 97 -2.64 -0.97 6.60
C ASP A 97 -1.81 -2.18 7.04
N SER A 98 -1.91 -3.31 6.37
CA SER A 98 -1.12 -4.49 6.78
C SER A 98 -0.90 -5.48 5.65
N HIS A 99 0.25 -6.12 5.67
CA HIS A 99 0.61 -7.25 4.83
C HIS A 99 -0.42 -8.37 4.98
N GLN A 100 -0.79 -9.00 3.85
CA GLN A 100 -1.80 -10.07 3.80
C GLN A 100 -3.12 -9.72 4.53
N HIS A 101 -3.43 -8.44 4.65
CA HIS A 101 -4.66 -7.93 5.26
C HIS A 101 -4.96 -8.46 6.68
N VAL A 102 -3.92 -8.67 7.50
CA VAL A 102 -4.10 -9.17 8.89
C VAL A 102 -4.99 -8.25 9.74
N HIS A 103 -5.09 -6.95 9.41
CA HIS A 103 -6.01 -6.01 10.05
C HIS A 103 -7.51 -6.40 9.92
N ARG A 104 -7.86 -7.29 8.97
CA ARG A 104 -9.22 -7.83 8.81
C ARG A 104 -9.50 -9.01 9.72
N ARG A 105 -8.46 -9.64 10.30
CA ARG A 105 -8.63 -10.81 11.17
C ARG A 105 -9.38 -10.42 12.44
N PRO A 106 -10.36 -11.21 12.90
CA PRO A 106 -11.16 -10.88 14.09
C PRO A 106 -10.32 -10.57 15.34
N GLY A 107 -9.24 -11.31 15.58
CA GLY A 107 -8.34 -11.08 16.72
C GLY A 107 -7.50 -9.80 16.62
N CYS A 108 -7.24 -9.27 15.41
CA CYS A 108 -6.44 -8.06 15.20
C CYS A 108 -7.28 -6.80 15.02
N GLN A 109 -8.45 -6.92 14.38
CA GLN A 109 -9.25 -5.77 13.95
C GLN A 109 -9.52 -4.73 15.03
N PRO A 110 -9.87 -5.08 16.29
CA PRO A 110 -10.05 -4.09 17.35
C PRO A 110 -8.81 -3.26 17.60
N SER A 111 -7.64 -3.90 17.73
CA SER A 111 -6.37 -3.20 17.99
C SER A 111 -5.98 -2.22 16.88
N PHE A 112 -6.20 -2.59 15.61
CA PHE A 112 -5.96 -1.69 14.49
C PHE A 112 -6.89 -0.47 14.50
N ARG A 113 -8.17 -0.67 14.85
CA ARG A 113 -9.14 0.43 14.96
C ARG A 113 -8.77 1.38 16.10
N GLU A 114 -8.45 0.84 17.27
CA GLU A 114 -8.05 1.62 18.43
C GLU A 114 -6.82 2.47 18.12
N LEU A 115 -5.75 1.86 17.59
CA LEU A 115 -4.53 2.59 17.22
C LEU A 115 -4.82 3.69 16.17
N ALA A 116 -5.62 3.38 15.15
CA ALA A 116 -5.99 4.36 14.14
C ALA A 116 -6.79 5.53 14.72
N GLN A 117 -7.71 5.27 15.66
CA GLN A 117 -8.47 6.31 16.37
C GLN A 117 -7.58 7.16 17.30
N GLU A 118 -6.72 6.53 18.10
CA GLU A 118 -5.79 7.21 19.02
C GLU A 118 -4.92 8.24 18.32
N HIS A 119 -4.52 7.95 17.08
CA HIS A 119 -3.62 8.81 16.30
C HIS A 119 -4.30 9.53 15.13
N ALA A 120 -5.63 9.43 15.01
CA ALA A 120 -6.42 10.00 13.92
C ALA A 120 -5.90 9.61 12.51
N LEU A 121 -5.51 8.34 12.35
CA LEU A 121 -4.97 7.80 11.11
C LEU A 121 -6.08 7.19 10.26
N PRO A 122 -6.05 7.41 8.93
CA PRO A 122 -6.80 6.58 8.00
C PRO A 122 -6.36 5.12 8.14
N LEU A 123 -7.35 4.22 8.21
CA LEU A 123 -7.13 2.78 8.21
C LEU A 123 -7.72 2.21 6.92
N ARG A 124 -6.97 1.38 6.21
CA ARG A 124 -7.46 0.66 5.02
C ARG A 124 -8.80 -0.02 5.31
N ASP A 125 -9.69 -0.09 4.33
CA ASP A 125 -11.07 -0.58 4.43
C ASP A 125 -12.00 0.27 5.32
N ARG A 126 -11.66 1.54 5.56
CA ARG A 126 -12.49 2.47 6.32
C ARG A 126 -12.80 3.73 5.53
N ALA A 127 -14.06 4.17 5.67
CA ALA A 127 -14.46 5.44 5.10
C ALA A 127 -13.50 6.57 5.53
N PRO A 128 -13.24 7.56 4.68
CA PRO A 128 -13.91 7.83 3.40
C PRO A 128 -13.28 7.14 2.16
N VAL A 129 -12.29 6.27 2.35
CA VAL A 129 -11.56 5.62 1.24
C VAL A 129 -12.13 4.23 0.97
N THR A 130 -12.46 3.97 -0.29
CA THR A 130 -12.85 2.64 -0.75
C THR A 130 -11.62 1.88 -1.27
N PHE A 131 -11.34 0.75 -0.68
CA PHE A 131 -10.22 -0.10 -1.09
C PHE A 131 -10.53 -0.88 -2.37
N LYS A 132 -9.56 -0.90 -3.29
CA LYS A 132 -9.56 -1.70 -4.51
C LYS A 132 -8.30 -2.57 -4.54
N GLY A 133 -8.47 -3.86 -4.26
CA GLY A 133 -7.40 -4.87 -4.25
C GLY A 133 -7.37 -5.75 -5.51
N GLY A 134 -8.16 -5.44 -6.53
CA GLY A 134 -8.33 -6.29 -7.72
C GLY A 134 -7.15 -6.31 -8.69
N PHE A 135 -6.18 -5.40 -8.54
CA PHE A 135 -4.94 -5.39 -9.30
C PHE A 135 -3.88 -6.20 -8.56
N TYR A 136 -3.96 -7.53 -8.67
CA TYR A 136 -3.11 -8.48 -7.97
C TYR A 136 -3.03 -9.81 -8.73
N ALA A 137 -1.83 -10.36 -8.91
CA ALA A 137 -1.61 -11.52 -9.78
C ALA A 137 -1.61 -12.87 -9.05
N GLN A 138 -1.62 -12.94 -7.72
CA GLN A 138 -1.62 -14.21 -6.97
C GLN A 138 -2.74 -14.30 -5.94
N TRP A 139 -3.95 -14.57 -6.39
CA TRP A 139 -5.07 -14.86 -5.49
C TRP A 139 -4.95 -16.20 -4.75
N GLU A 140 -4.18 -17.12 -5.33
CA GLU A 140 -3.77 -18.38 -4.72
C GLU A 140 -2.24 -18.39 -4.63
N TYR A 141 -1.71 -18.77 -3.47
CA TYR A 141 -0.28 -18.75 -3.21
C TYR A 141 0.50 -19.58 -4.24
N GLY A 142 1.48 -18.95 -4.88
CA GLY A 142 2.32 -19.57 -5.89
C GLY A 142 1.67 -19.76 -7.27
N VAL A 143 0.42 -19.34 -7.46
CA VAL A 143 -0.29 -19.42 -8.74
C VAL A 143 -0.36 -18.04 -9.38
N SER A 144 0.49 -17.79 -10.36
CA SER A 144 0.52 -16.52 -11.11
C SER A 144 -0.63 -16.39 -12.10
N GLN A 145 -1.28 -15.23 -12.09
CA GLN A 145 -2.36 -14.82 -13.00
C GLN A 145 -2.01 -13.45 -13.59
N PRO A 146 -1.05 -13.36 -14.53
CA PRO A 146 -0.52 -12.10 -15.05
C PRO A 146 -1.58 -11.24 -15.74
N GLU A 147 -2.65 -11.83 -16.25
CA GLU A 147 -3.79 -11.12 -16.82
C GLU A 147 -4.43 -10.14 -15.83
N ASN A 148 -4.41 -10.42 -14.53
CA ASN A 148 -4.98 -9.56 -13.48
C ASN A 148 -4.17 -8.27 -13.25
N VAL A 149 -2.92 -8.23 -13.69
CA VAL A 149 -2.04 -7.06 -13.57
C VAL A 149 -1.61 -6.50 -14.93
N SER A 150 -2.31 -6.91 -15.98
CA SER A 150 -2.14 -6.37 -17.34
C SER A 150 -2.66 -4.92 -17.43
N PHE A 151 -2.24 -4.20 -18.49
CA PHE A 151 -2.77 -2.87 -18.75
C PHE A 151 -4.27 -2.87 -19.03
N ASP A 152 -4.79 -3.95 -19.65
CA ASP A 152 -6.23 -4.11 -19.87
C ASP A 152 -6.99 -4.31 -18.56
N ALA A 153 -6.44 -5.08 -17.60
CA ALA A 153 -7.02 -5.21 -16.26
C ALA A 153 -7.03 -3.86 -15.53
N LEU A 154 -5.92 -3.11 -15.57
CA LEU A 154 -5.86 -1.77 -14.99
C LEU A 154 -6.88 -0.84 -15.62
N THR A 155 -6.98 -0.85 -16.96
CA THR A 155 -7.97 -0.05 -17.71
C THR A 155 -9.39 -0.40 -17.28
N ARG A 156 -9.73 -1.69 -17.19
CA ARG A 156 -11.04 -2.14 -16.73
C ARG A 156 -11.34 -1.63 -15.32
N ILE A 157 -10.42 -1.80 -14.37
CA ILE A 157 -10.60 -1.32 -12.98
C ILE A 157 -10.89 0.19 -12.98
N LEU A 158 -10.03 0.97 -13.65
CA LEU A 158 -10.14 2.43 -13.63
C LEU A 158 -11.37 2.97 -14.38
N SER A 159 -11.83 2.26 -15.44
CA SER A 159 -12.93 2.74 -16.29
C SER A 159 -14.31 2.24 -15.85
N THR A 160 -14.40 1.06 -15.22
CA THR A 160 -15.69 0.42 -14.98
C THR A 160 -16.01 0.16 -13.51
N GLU A 161 -14.98 0.12 -12.65
CA GLU A 161 -15.17 -0.22 -11.24
C GLU A 161 -15.12 0.99 -10.31
N LEU A 162 -14.73 2.16 -10.81
CA LEU A 162 -14.70 3.39 -10.05
C LEU A 162 -15.90 4.26 -10.39
N THR A 163 -16.52 4.81 -9.37
CA THR A 163 -17.55 5.84 -9.47
C THR A 163 -17.05 7.13 -8.81
N ARG A 164 -17.87 8.14 -8.64
CA ARG A 164 -17.46 9.34 -7.88
C ARG A 164 -17.12 8.95 -6.43
N GLY A 165 -15.87 9.20 -6.01
CA GLY A 165 -15.42 8.85 -4.66
C GLY A 165 -13.90 8.86 -4.54
N ILE A 166 -13.40 8.48 -3.37
CA ILE A 166 -11.98 8.33 -3.10
C ILE A 166 -11.66 6.83 -3.00
N TYR A 167 -10.68 6.40 -3.78
CA TYR A 167 -10.30 5.00 -3.86
C TYR A 167 -8.81 4.82 -3.56
N GLU A 168 -8.51 3.75 -2.86
CA GLU A 168 -7.15 3.22 -2.76
C GLU A 168 -7.02 2.03 -3.71
N LEU A 169 -6.17 2.14 -4.72
CA LEU A 169 -5.70 0.99 -5.48
C LEU A 169 -4.37 0.52 -4.87
N ALA A 170 -4.38 -0.67 -4.27
CA ALA A 170 -3.16 -1.31 -3.79
C ALA A 170 -2.38 -1.93 -4.95
N VAL A 171 -1.06 -1.73 -4.95
CA VAL A 171 -0.14 -2.24 -5.97
C VAL A 171 1.13 -2.79 -5.31
N HIS A 172 1.75 -3.80 -5.92
CA HIS A 172 2.92 -4.51 -5.37
C HIS A 172 4.10 -4.54 -6.36
N PRO A 173 4.53 -3.38 -6.90
CA PRO A 173 5.58 -3.36 -7.90
C PRO A 173 6.93 -3.76 -7.34
N GLY A 174 7.75 -4.45 -8.15
CA GLY A 174 9.11 -4.80 -7.76
C GLY A 174 9.99 -5.10 -8.97
N TYR A 175 11.29 -5.08 -8.76
CA TYR A 175 12.27 -5.73 -9.62
C TYR A 175 12.61 -7.09 -9.05
N HIS A 176 13.05 -8.00 -9.90
CA HIS A 176 13.61 -9.27 -9.43
C HIS A 176 14.77 -8.99 -8.45
N ASP A 177 14.70 -9.67 -7.32
CA ASP A 177 15.74 -9.63 -6.29
C ASP A 177 16.14 -11.06 -5.95
N ALA A 178 17.32 -11.48 -6.40
CA ALA A 178 17.82 -12.83 -6.20
C ALA A 178 18.09 -13.18 -4.71
N HIS A 179 18.09 -12.17 -3.84
CA HIS A 179 18.33 -12.32 -2.39
C HIS A 179 17.02 -12.30 -1.58
N ALA A 180 15.89 -12.06 -2.24
CA ALA A 180 14.60 -12.03 -1.55
C ALA A 180 13.90 -13.40 -1.69
N GLU A 181 13.55 -13.99 -0.57
CA GLU A 181 12.86 -15.27 -0.50
C GLU A 181 11.34 -15.09 -0.60
N TYR A 182 10.82 -14.74 -1.80
CA TYR A 182 9.39 -14.71 -2.03
C TYR A 182 9.04 -15.26 -3.43
N VAL A 183 7.85 -15.83 -3.56
CA VAL A 183 7.39 -16.45 -4.80
C VAL A 183 6.79 -15.45 -5.80
N TYR A 184 6.61 -14.20 -5.40
CA TYR A 184 5.90 -13.15 -6.14
C TYR A 184 6.83 -12.26 -7.01
N HIS A 185 8.02 -12.73 -7.38
CA HIS A 185 9.01 -11.91 -8.11
C HIS A 185 8.53 -11.44 -9.48
N ARG A 186 8.09 -12.39 -10.30
CA ARG A 186 7.69 -12.10 -11.68
C ARG A 186 6.41 -11.27 -11.74
N ASP A 187 5.50 -11.53 -10.83
CA ASP A 187 4.24 -10.79 -10.74
C ASP A 187 4.47 -9.32 -10.38
N ARG A 188 5.43 -9.04 -9.48
CA ARG A 188 5.85 -7.68 -9.15
C ARG A 188 6.48 -6.94 -10.32
N GLU A 189 7.24 -7.65 -11.17
CA GLU A 189 7.79 -7.08 -12.39
C GLU A 189 6.67 -6.70 -13.37
N TRP A 190 5.68 -7.54 -13.57
CA TRP A 190 4.51 -7.24 -14.42
C TRP A 190 3.71 -6.05 -13.88
N GLU A 191 3.46 -5.99 -12.58
CA GLU A 191 2.81 -4.80 -12.00
C GLU A 191 3.62 -3.53 -12.25
N ARG A 192 4.93 -3.56 -12.02
CA ARG A 192 5.83 -2.44 -12.30
C ARG A 192 5.80 -2.04 -13.78
N GLU A 193 5.84 -3.01 -14.69
CA GLU A 193 5.79 -2.77 -16.14
C GLU A 193 4.48 -2.09 -16.53
N THR A 194 3.35 -2.61 -16.07
CA THR A 194 2.02 -2.04 -16.31
C THR A 194 1.90 -0.62 -15.74
N LEU A 195 2.35 -0.39 -14.51
CA LEU A 195 2.33 0.93 -13.89
C LEU A 195 3.31 1.92 -14.53
N SER A 196 4.29 1.43 -15.30
CA SER A 196 5.24 2.23 -16.08
C SER A 196 4.78 2.48 -17.51
N ASP A 197 3.63 1.95 -17.93
CA ASP A 197 3.14 2.07 -19.30
C ASP A 197 2.88 3.55 -19.66
N PRO A 198 3.42 4.04 -20.79
CA PRO A 198 3.25 5.43 -21.19
C PRO A 198 1.81 5.83 -21.49
N ARG A 199 0.90 4.89 -21.65
CA ARG A 199 -0.55 5.14 -21.84
C ARG A 199 -1.27 5.52 -20.54
N LEU A 200 -0.72 5.15 -19.36
CA LEU A 200 -1.39 5.34 -18.08
C LEU A 200 -1.77 6.81 -17.79
N PRO A 201 -0.92 7.82 -18.03
CA PRO A 201 -1.32 9.22 -17.82
C PRO A 201 -2.48 9.65 -18.72
N GLY A 202 -2.56 9.11 -19.94
CA GLY A 202 -3.69 9.33 -20.84
C GLY A 202 -4.97 8.74 -20.26
N LEU A 203 -4.93 7.47 -19.89
CA LEU A 203 -6.06 6.77 -19.29
C LEU A 203 -6.62 7.49 -18.05
N LEU A 204 -5.75 7.95 -17.12
CA LEU A 204 -6.17 8.70 -15.94
C LEU A 204 -6.90 10.00 -16.31
N ARG A 205 -6.39 10.77 -17.28
CA ARG A 205 -7.03 11.98 -17.76
C ARG A 205 -8.40 11.70 -18.40
N ASP A 206 -8.48 10.69 -19.27
CA ASP A 206 -9.69 10.33 -19.99
C ASP A 206 -10.82 9.87 -19.04
N GLN A 207 -10.44 9.28 -17.90
CA GLN A 207 -11.35 8.86 -16.84
C GLN A 207 -11.58 9.95 -15.76
N ALA A 208 -11.02 11.16 -15.94
CA ALA A 208 -11.07 12.25 -14.96
C ALA A 208 -10.60 11.81 -13.55
N ILE A 209 -9.57 10.95 -13.49
CA ILE A 209 -8.99 10.46 -12.23
C ILE A 209 -7.82 11.34 -11.81
N GLU A 210 -7.93 11.92 -10.61
CA GLU A 210 -6.83 12.61 -9.95
C GLU A 210 -6.11 11.67 -8.99
N LEU A 211 -4.79 11.58 -9.10
CA LEU A 211 -3.96 10.83 -8.16
C LEU A 211 -3.61 11.70 -6.96
N ILE A 212 -4.16 11.37 -5.82
CA ILE A 212 -3.87 12.01 -4.53
C ILE A 212 -3.10 11.08 -3.61
N SER A 213 -2.46 11.62 -2.59
CA SER A 213 -1.83 10.87 -1.51
C SER A 213 -2.68 10.91 -0.23
N TYR A 214 -2.38 10.04 0.72
CA TYR A 214 -3.04 10.07 2.03
C TYR A 214 -2.84 11.40 2.79
N ARG A 215 -1.74 12.14 2.54
CA ARG A 215 -1.55 13.50 3.09
C ARG A 215 -2.59 14.49 2.61
N GLN A 216 -3.12 14.29 1.40
CA GLN A 216 -4.10 15.17 0.75
C GLN A 216 -5.54 14.73 1.04
N LEU A 217 -5.75 13.59 1.71
CA LEU A 217 -7.06 12.98 1.90
C LEU A 217 -8.08 13.94 2.52
N LYS A 218 -7.72 14.69 3.56
CA LYS A 218 -8.65 15.64 4.21
C LYS A 218 -9.17 16.72 3.25
N GLY A 219 -8.30 17.24 2.39
CA GLY A 219 -8.69 18.22 1.38
C GLY A 219 -9.57 17.62 0.30
N ALA A 220 -9.26 16.40 -0.16
CA ALA A 220 -10.05 15.71 -1.17
C ALA A 220 -11.47 15.36 -0.68
N VAL A 221 -11.63 14.97 0.59
CA VAL A 221 -12.97 14.75 1.20
C VAL A 221 -13.79 16.03 1.19
N ALA A 222 -13.20 17.15 1.62
CA ALA A 222 -13.89 18.44 1.64
C ALA A 222 -14.36 18.88 0.23
N GLN A 223 -13.60 18.58 -0.83
CA GLN A 223 -13.99 18.87 -2.21
C GLN A 223 -15.17 18.00 -2.69
N LEU A 224 -15.22 16.72 -2.27
CA LEU A 224 -16.34 15.85 -2.61
C LEU A 224 -17.66 16.31 -1.94
N ASP A 225 -17.58 16.74 -0.67
CA ASP A 225 -18.73 17.19 0.11
C ASP A 225 -19.23 18.58 -0.35
N GLY A 226 -18.31 19.46 -0.77
CA GLY A 226 -18.63 20.82 -1.24
C GLY A 226 -19.10 20.91 -2.70
N GLY A 227 -18.92 19.89 -3.50
CA GLY A 227 -19.29 19.85 -4.92
C GLY A 227 -20.74 19.41 -5.20
N GLY A 228 -21.60 19.37 -4.18
CA GLY A 228 -23.00 18.97 -4.24
C GLY A 228 -24.01 20.13 -4.14
N ALA A 229 -23.57 21.38 -4.36
CA ALA A 229 -24.44 22.56 -4.37
C ALA A 229 -24.75 23.03 -5.78
#